data_60688f8bbf11c53d20c5fb44bfbfa415
#
_entry.id   60688f8bbf11c53d20c5fb44bfbfa415
#
_cell.length_a   1.000
_cell.length_b   1.000
_cell.length_c   1.000
_cell.angle_alpha   90.00
_cell.angle_beta   90.00
_cell.angle_gamma   90.00
#
_symmetry.space_group_name_H-M   'P 1'
#
loop_
_entity.id
_entity.type
_entity.pdbx_description
1 polymer ?
#
loop_
_entity_poly.entity_id
_entity_poly.type
_entity_poly.pdbx_seq_one_letter_code
_entity_poly.pdbx_strand_id
1 'polypeptide(L)'
;LRNLNKYKMLSIINHDFIKKGIKSFSNFFDSKKTKKLLSEAKKSRNFKNIFLNKKDFKKNKKYIGVNPRPGRNLAEKLDTNFIFSNKRFQNEMKNVLGNQWRILGYKLVMGVPEKMMPDWIRKEIDNNPVANLGAYIKEKYRDLTYFRGIDFHQDIIDFPDRNSDFITVYIYLDRVTSNTSPLYILKNSHLLGASIFPHKLKKIKKNLFEYSNDYNKKISVEIFKLTGDAGSMFYWHSNLLHGTQPHIDDKPRISMRILVEKNSTKKSNCLIDIVNK
;
A
#
# COMPACT_ATOMS: atom_id res chain seq x y z
N LEU A 1 -29.03 13.86 -24.23
CA LEU A 1 -27.99 12.98 -24.79
C LEU A 1 -26.62 13.09 -24.06
N ARG A 2 -26.13 14.30 -23.71
CA ARG A 2 -24.89 14.48 -22.94
C ARG A 2 -24.93 13.87 -21.53
N ASN A 3 -26.06 13.92 -20.83
CA ASN A 3 -26.19 13.35 -19.49
C ASN A 3 -26.30 11.81 -19.51
N LEU A 4 -26.95 11.20 -20.45
CA LEU A 4 -27.05 9.74 -20.61
C LEU A 4 -25.65 9.11 -20.86
N ASN A 5 -24.79 9.75 -21.65
CA ASN A 5 -23.43 9.28 -21.87
C ASN A 5 -22.56 9.38 -20.62
N LYS A 6 -22.76 10.40 -19.78
CA LYS A 6 -22.03 10.57 -18.50
C LYS A 6 -22.37 9.47 -17.48
N TYR A 7 -23.65 9.10 -17.36
CA TYR A 7 -24.10 8.00 -16.48
C TYR A 7 -23.64 6.63 -16.99
N LYS A 8 -23.65 6.39 -18.29
CA LYS A 8 -23.16 5.16 -18.90
C LYS A 8 -21.65 5.01 -18.73
N MET A 9 -20.89 6.09 -18.84
CA MET A 9 -19.44 6.11 -18.60
C MET A 9 -19.07 5.91 -17.12
N LEU A 10 -19.83 6.50 -16.18
CA LEU A 10 -19.67 6.31 -14.75
C LEU A 10 -19.97 4.86 -14.31
N SER A 11 -20.98 4.23 -14.91
CA SER A 11 -21.30 2.82 -14.65
C SER A 11 -20.21 1.86 -15.15
N ILE A 12 -19.58 2.15 -16.28
CA ILE A 12 -18.48 1.35 -16.84
C ILE A 12 -17.21 1.51 -15.99
N ILE A 13 -16.92 2.72 -15.51
CA ILE A 13 -15.72 3.00 -14.69
C ILE A 13 -15.81 2.27 -13.34
N ASN A 14 -16.99 2.22 -12.72
CA ASN A 14 -17.21 1.49 -11.48
C ASN A 14 -17.19 -0.03 -11.69
N HIS A 15 -17.68 -0.52 -12.81
CA HIS A 15 -17.74 -1.94 -13.12
C HIS A 15 -16.33 -2.57 -13.19
N ASP A 16 -15.36 -1.88 -13.78
CA ASP A 16 -13.98 -2.37 -13.89
C ASP A 16 -13.29 -2.49 -12.51
N PHE A 17 -13.50 -1.51 -11.63
CA PHE A 17 -12.98 -1.55 -10.27
C PHE A 17 -13.63 -2.66 -9.44
N ILE A 18 -14.97 -2.79 -9.51
CA ILE A 18 -15.72 -3.87 -8.83
C ILE A 18 -15.23 -5.23 -9.29
N LYS A 19 -14.96 -5.41 -10.58
CA LYS A 19 -14.49 -6.68 -11.13
C LYS A 19 -13.03 -6.98 -10.79
N LYS A 20 -12.13 -6.00 -10.96
CA LYS A 20 -10.66 -6.20 -10.84
C LYS A 20 -10.13 -5.92 -9.43
N GLY A 21 -10.84 -5.17 -8.62
CA GLY A 21 -10.41 -4.72 -7.28
C GLY A 21 -9.33 -3.64 -7.29
N ILE A 22 -8.94 -3.14 -8.46
CA ILE A 22 -7.89 -2.13 -8.65
C ILE A 22 -8.20 -1.20 -9.81
N LYS A 23 -7.76 0.05 -9.66
CA LYS A 23 -7.72 1.03 -10.74
C LYS A 23 -6.37 1.73 -10.79
N SER A 24 -5.90 2.04 -12.00
CA SER A 24 -4.58 2.61 -12.26
C SER A 24 -4.71 3.85 -13.12
N PHE A 25 -3.90 4.86 -12.84
CA PHE A 25 -3.83 6.10 -13.61
C PHE A 25 -2.38 6.50 -13.81
N SER A 26 -1.98 6.68 -15.05
CA SER A 26 -0.73 7.33 -15.39
C SER A 26 -0.91 8.85 -15.29
N ASN A 27 0.13 9.56 -14.82
CA ASN A 27 0.15 11.03 -14.79
C ASN A 27 -1.11 11.66 -14.13
N PHE A 28 -1.55 11.09 -13.01
CA PHE A 28 -2.73 11.58 -12.29
C PHE A 28 -2.45 12.91 -11.59
N PHE A 29 -1.31 12.99 -10.94
CA PHE A 29 -0.79 14.20 -10.31
C PHE A 29 0.35 14.80 -11.11
N ASP A 30 0.56 16.10 -10.94
CA ASP A 30 1.71 16.81 -11.52
C ASP A 30 3.03 16.19 -11.03
N SER A 31 3.85 15.73 -11.97
CA SER A 31 5.12 15.06 -11.67
C SER A 31 6.14 15.99 -11.01
N LYS A 32 6.08 17.31 -11.27
CA LYS A 32 6.97 18.29 -10.61
C LYS A 32 6.62 18.44 -9.14
N LYS A 33 5.31 18.48 -8.80
CA LYS A 33 4.83 18.56 -7.41
C LYS A 33 5.15 17.28 -6.64
N THR A 34 4.95 16.11 -7.24
CA THR A 34 5.29 14.83 -6.60
C THR A 34 6.80 14.69 -6.37
N LYS A 35 7.64 15.07 -7.34
CA LYS A 35 9.10 15.09 -7.19
C LYS A 35 9.58 16.12 -6.15
N LYS A 36 8.91 17.28 -6.05
CA LYS A 36 9.18 18.27 -5.00
C LYS A 36 8.92 17.68 -3.62
N LEU A 37 7.76 17.04 -3.41
CA LEU A 37 7.43 16.35 -2.16
C LEU A 37 8.49 15.28 -1.81
N LEU A 38 8.93 14.49 -2.79
CA LEU A 38 10.01 13.52 -2.61
C LEU A 38 11.33 14.18 -2.20
N SER A 39 11.70 15.29 -2.85
CA SER A 39 12.91 16.06 -2.54
C SER A 39 12.87 16.57 -1.10
N GLU A 40 11.76 17.14 -0.67
CA GLU A 40 11.57 17.60 0.70
C GLU A 40 11.64 16.47 1.72
N ALA A 41 11.02 15.31 1.42
CA ALA A 41 11.15 14.11 2.24
C ALA A 41 12.60 13.62 2.38
N LYS A 42 13.43 13.81 1.35
CA LYS A 42 14.85 13.40 1.35
C LYS A 42 15.79 14.40 2.02
N LYS A 43 15.50 15.71 2.01
CA LYS A 43 16.41 16.76 2.47
C LYS A 43 16.95 16.58 3.89
N SER A 44 16.14 16.10 4.79
CA SER A 44 16.49 15.93 6.21
C SER A 44 17.08 14.56 6.53
N ARG A 45 17.42 13.73 5.52
CA ARG A 45 17.75 12.31 5.74
C ARG A 45 19.02 11.87 5.06
N ASN A 46 19.87 11.22 5.86
CA ASN A 46 20.94 10.40 5.34
C ASN A 46 20.48 8.93 5.33
N PHE A 47 19.91 8.49 4.22
CA PHE A 47 19.38 7.12 4.07
C PHE A 47 20.46 6.02 4.22
N LYS A 48 21.76 6.35 4.06
CA LYS A 48 22.87 5.40 4.30
C LYS A 48 23.05 5.10 5.79
N ASN A 49 22.52 5.93 6.70
CA ASN A 49 22.73 5.82 8.14
C ASN A 49 21.41 5.78 8.94
N ILE A 50 20.37 5.20 8.38
CA ILE A 50 19.05 5.08 9.05
C ILE A 50 18.98 3.91 10.04
N PHE A 51 19.80 2.87 9.86
CA PHE A 51 19.73 1.67 10.67
C PHE A 51 20.45 1.79 12.00
N LEU A 52 19.95 1.08 12.99
CA LEU A 52 20.63 0.81 14.25
C LEU A 52 21.82 -0.12 13.99
N ASN A 53 22.86 -0.02 14.80
CA ASN A 53 23.82 -1.10 14.91
C ASN A 53 23.27 -2.23 15.79
N LYS A 54 23.88 -3.41 15.75
CA LYS A 54 23.40 -4.60 16.47
C LYS A 54 23.33 -4.41 18.00
N LYS A 55 24.27 -3.64 18.58
CA LYS A 55 24.31 -3.33 20.02
C LYS A 55 23.13 -2.45 20.42
N ASP A 56 22.88 -1.39 19.64
CA ASP A 56 21.75 -0.46 19.90
C ASP A 56 20.40 -1.13 19.65
N PHE A 57 20.31 -2.00 18.64
CA PHE A 57 19.09 -2.79 18.41
C PHE A 57 18.74 -3.66 19.61
N LYS A 58 19.74 -4.39 20.20
CA LYS A 58 19.51 -5.22 21.40
C LYS A 58 18.97 -4.42 22.58
N LYS A 59 19.40 -3.14 22.73
CA LYS A 59 18.90 -2.23 23.77
C LYS A 59 17.50 -1.70 23.47
N ASN A 60 17.12 -1.60 22.19
CA ASN A 60 15.89 -0.94 21.72
C ASN A 60 14.77 -1.91 21.28
N LYS A 61 14.78 -3.16 21.76
CA LYS A 61 13.84 -4.24 21.38
C LYS A 61 12.33 -3.90 21.53
N LYS A 62 11.98 -2.79 22.15
CA LYS A 62 10.59 -2.43 22.45
C LYS A 62 9.80 -1.85 21.26
N TYR A 63 10.45 -1.44 20.17
CA TYR A 63 9.75 -0.87 19.02
C TYR A 63 9.50 -1.92 17.94
N ILE A 64 8.27 -2.37 17.85
CA ILE A 64 7.77 -3.31 16.84
C ILE A 64 6.79 -2.65 15.85
N GLY A 65 6.59 -1.33 15.94
CA GLY A 65 5.59 -0.61 15.13
C GLY A 65 5.93 -0.57 13.64
N VAL A 66 4.92 -0.78 12.81
CA VAL A 66 4.98 -0.67 11.34
C VAL A 66 4.81 0.79 10.92
N ASN A 67 3.96 1.51 11.61
CA ASN A 67 3.58 2.88 11.28
C ASN A 67 4.34 3.89 12.13
N PRO A 68 4.55 5.12 11.62
CA PRO A 68 5.03 6.22 12.45
C PRO A 68 4.15 6.41 13.69
N ARG A 69 4.78 6.76 14.82
CA ARG A 69 4.04 7.12 16.03
C ARG A 69 3.23 8.41 15.79
N PRO A 70 2.08 8.59 16.45
CA PRO A 70 1.32 9.84 16.39
C PRO A 70 2.21 11.07 16.63
N GLY A 71 2.02 12.13 15.84
CA GLY A 71 2.81 13.37 15.89
C GLY A 71 4.21 13.28 15.26
N ARG A 72 4.65 12.11 14.81
CA ARG A 72 5.97 11.92 14.15
C ARG A 72 5.87 11.59 12.67
N ASN A 73 4.68 11.47 12.11
CA ASN A 73 4.48 11.14 10.69
C ASN A 73 5.02 12.27 9.79
N LEU A 74 6.03 11.94 8.98
CA LEU A 74 6.65 12.91 8.09
C LEU A 74 5.66 13.48 7.07
N ALA A 75 4.75 12.65 6.55
CA ALA A 75 3.79 13.10 5.55
C ALA A 75 2.89 14.24 6.06
N GLU A 76 2.63 14.30 7.38
CA GLU A 76 1.86 15.39 8.01
C GLU A 76 2.63 16.71 8.12
N LYS A 77 3.96 16.65 7.99
CA LYS A 77 4.87 17.80 8.08
C LYS A 77 5.25 18.38 6.71
N LEU A 78 4.82 17.75 5.64
CA LEU A 78 5.11 18.15 4.26
C LEU A 78 3.88 18.76 3.60
N ASP A 79 4.10 19.58 2.57
CA ASP A 79 3.00 20.12 1.77
C ASP A 79 2.39 19.03 0.88
N THR A 80 1.34 18.43 1.38
CA THR A 80 0.52 17.42 0.67
C THR A 80 -0.78 18.00 0.12
N ASN A 81 -0.98 19.32 0.23
CA ASN A 81 -2.24 19.98 -0.15
C ASN A 81 -2.59 19.75 -1.63
N PHE A 82 -1.60 19.73 -2.53
CA PHE A 82 -1.83 19.49 -3.96
C PHE A 82 -2.46 18.10 -4.25
N ILE A 83 -2.40 17.15 -3.30
CA ILE A 83 -3.05 15.84 -3.38
C ILE A 83 -4.50 15.97 -2.92
N PHE A 84 -4.70 16.47 -1.71
CA PHE A 84 -6.01 16.46 -1.05
C PHE A 84 -6.98 17.52 -1.60
N SER A 85 -6.47 18.67 -2.07
CA SER A 85 -7.27 19.69 -2.76
C SER A 85 -7.52 19.40 -4.24
N ASN A 86 -6.94 18.33 -4.79
CA ASN A 86 -7.09 17.98 -6.19
C ASN A 86 -8.54 17.53 -6.49
N LYS A 87 -9.27 18.31 -7.29
CA LYS A 87 -10.67 18.01 -7.65
C LYS A 87 -10.83 16.66 -8.35
N ARG A 88 -9.84 16.23 -9.17
CA ARG A 88 -9.88 14.93 -9.83
C ARG A 88 -9.77 13.80 -8.82
N PHE A 89 -8.91 13.94 -7.80
CA PHE A 89 -8.79 12.99 -6.69
C PHE A 89 -10.10 12.90 -5.89
N GLN A 90 -10.65 14.04 -5.48
CA GLN A 90 -11.91 14.09 -4.74
C GLN A 90 -13.06 13.45 -5.52
N ASN A 91 -13.15 13.71 -6.81
CA ASN A 91 -14.17 13.10 -7.68
C ASN A 91 -13.97 11.58 -7.81
N GLU A 92 -12.74 11.08 -7.92
CA GLU A 92 -12.49 9.64 -7.95
C GLU A 92 -12.88 8.97 -6.63
N MET A 93 -12.56 9.56 -5.47
CA MET A 93 -12.97 9.03 -4.17
C MET A 93 -14.49 9.00 -4.03
N LYS A 94 -15.16 10.08 -4.45
CA LYS A 94 -16.63 10.15 -4.50
C LYS A 94 -17.23 9.09 -5.42
N ASN A 95 -16.65 8.84 -6.57
CA ASN A 95 -17.13 7.85 -7.53
C ASN A 95 -17.04 6.42 -6.99
N VAL A 96 -16.00 6.11 -6.18
CA VAL A 96 -15.76 4.76 -5.66
C VAL A 96 -16.46 4.51 -4.34
N LEU A 97 -16.42 5.48 -3.42
CA LEU A 97 -16.89 5.34 -2.04
C LEU A 97 -18.21 6.07 -1.76
N GLY A 98 -18.71 6.84 -2.72
CA GLY A 98 -19.91 7.67 -2.55
C GLY A 98 -19.60 9.05 -1.98
N ASN A 99 -20.65 9.84 -1.70
CA ASN A 99 -20.50 11.23 -1.26
C ASN A 99 -19.87 11.37 0.13
N GLN A 100 -20.04 10.38 0.98
CA GLN A 100 -19.58 10.38 2.37
C GLN A 100 -18.32 9.52 2.51
N TRP A 101 -17.20 10.02 2.00
CA TRP A 101 -15.89 9.40 2.19
C TRP A 101 -15.00 10.25 3.09
N ARG A 102 -14.03 9.63 3.75
CA ARG A 102 -13.03 10.32 4.56
C ARG A 102 -11.68 9.63 4.48
N ILE A 103 -10.64 10.39 4.79
CA ILE A 103 -9.28 9.86 4.90
C ILE A 103 -9.13 9.27 6.30
N LEU A 104 -8.73 7.99 6.37
CA LEU A 104 -8.38 7.31 7.61
C LEU A 104 -6.98 7.67 8.08
N GLY A 105 -6.08 7.85 7.14
CA GLY A 105 -4.70 8.21 7.40
C GLY A 105 -3.86 8.17 6.14
N TYR A 106 -2.70 8.77 6.20
CA TYR A 106 -1.73 8.79 5.11
C TYR A 106 -0.30 8.79 5.65
N LYS A 107 0.62 8.25 4.88
CA LYS A 107 2.02 8.13 5.26
C LYS A 107 2.92 7.97 4.06
N LEU A 108 4.21 8.23 4.24
CA LEU A 108 5.22 7.83 3.29
C LEU A 108 5.70 6.41 3.59
N VAL A 109 5.86 5.62 2.52
CA VAL A 109 6.33 4.24 2.57
C VAL A 109 7.59 4.12 1.73
N MET A 110 8.64 3.57 2.31
CA MET A 110 9.94 3.38 1.66
C MET A 110 10.20 1.88 1.42
N GLY A 111 10.37 1.51 0.17
CA GLY A 111 11.04 0.27 -0.21
C GLY A 111 12.54 0.45 -0.06
N VAL A 112 13.16 -0.35 0.79
CA VAL A 112 14.59 -0.24 1.12
C VAL A 112 15.40 -1.17 0.22
N PRO A 113 16.39 -0.64 -0.52
CA PRO A 113 17.30 -1.46 -1.32
C PRO A 113 18.05 -2.48 -0.47
N GLU A 114 18.22 -3.71 -1.01
CA GLU A 114 18.97 -4.77 -0.35
C GLU A 114 20.38 -4.33 0.06
N LYS A 115 21.07 -3.59 -0.82
CA LYS A 115 22.43 -3.08 -0.58
C LYS A 115 22.53 -2.04 0.53
N MET A 116 21.42 -1.39 0.89
CA MET A 116 21.40 -0.42 1.98
C MET A 116 21.26 -1.07 3.36
N MET A 117 20.82 -2.31 3.42
CA MET A 117 20.60 -2.99 4.69
C MET A 117 21.91 -3.61 5.20
N PRO A 118 22.22 -3.44 6.49
CA PRO A 118 23.31 -4.17 7.14
C PRO A 118 23.10 -5.69 7.07
N ASP A 119 24.19 -6.45 6.88
CA ASP A 119 24.15 -7.91 6.74
C ASP A 119 23.44 -8.62 7.89
N TRP A 120 23.65 -8.13 9.11
CA TRP A 120 23.02 -8.72 10.27
C TRP A 120 21.50 -8.59 10.28
N ILE A 121 20.95 -7.50 9.71
CA ILE A 121 19.51 -7.32 9.55
C ILE A 121 19.00 -8.27 8.47
N ARG A 122 19.69 -8.34 7.32
CA ARG A 122 19.30 -9.25 6.23
C ARG A 122 19.18 -10.69 6.72
N LYS A 123 20.17 -11.18 7.47
CA LYS A 123 20.16 -12.52 8.05
C LYS A 123 19.03 -12.74 9.05
N GLU A 124 18.65 -11.71 9.82
CA GLU A 124 17.60 -11.83 10.84
C GLU A 124 16.20 -11.87 10.24
N ILE A 125 15.99 -11.24 9.07
CA ILE A 125 14.68 -11.13 8.41
C ILE A 125 14.54 -12.03 7.18
N ASP A 126 15.51 -12.86 6.85
CA ASP A 126 15.60 -13.58 5.58
C ASP A 126 14.37 -14.44 5.28
N ASN A 127 13.83 -15.10 6.30
CA ASN A 127 12.65 -15.96 6.20
C ASN A 127 11.34 -15.28 6.66
N ASN A 128 11.34 -13.96 6.85
CA ASN A 128 10.15 -13.25 7.31
C ASN A 128 9.28 -12.83 6.12
N PRO A 129 8.05 -13.35 5.97
CA PRO A 129 7.15 -13.01 4.87
C PRO A 129 6.72 -11.54 4.90
N VAL A 130 6.80 -10.89 6.07
CA VAL A 130 6.53 -9.45 6.24
C VAL A 130 7.76 -8.78 6.81
N ALA A 131 8.69 -8.39 5.95
CA ALA A 131 9.93 -7.75 6.35
C ALA A 131 9.74 -6.24 6.57
N ASN A 132 9.03 -5.89 7.64
CA ASN A 132 8.95 -4.54 8.17
C ASN A 132 10.24 -4.21 8.93
N LEU A 133 10.87 -3.11 8.54
CA LEU A 133 12.17 -2.71 9.06
C LEU A 133 12.08 -1.71 10.22
N GLY A 134 10.88 -1.32 10.66
CA GLY A 134 10.68 -0.26 11.66
C GLY A 134 11.48 -0.47 12.96
N ALA A 135 11.56 -1.71 13.45
CA ALA A 135 12.32 -2.06 14.66
C ALA A 135 13.82 -1.79 14.52
N TYR A 136 14.36 -1.87 13.31
CA TYR A 136 15.80 -1.72 13.00
C TYR A 136 16.19 -0.29 12.69
N ILE A 137 15.25 0.64 12.64
CA ILE A 137 15.47 2.04 12.26
C ILE A 137 15.77 2.89 13.51
N LYS A 138 16.72 3.82 13.41
CA LYS A 138 17.00 4.82 14.45
C LYS A 138 15.76 5.66 14.72
N GLU A 139 15.50 5.98 15.97
CA GLU A 139 14.25 6.63 16.41
C GLU A 139 13.92 7.91 15.62
N LYS A 140 14.90 8.74 15.34
CA LYS A 140 14.72 10.00 14.59
C LYS A 140 14.22 9.81 13.15
N TYR A 141 14.33 8.60 12.59
CA TYR A 141 13.90 8.27 11.23
C TYR A 141 12.61 7.44 11.21
N ARG A 142 12.01 7.12 12.37
CA ARG A 142 10.76 6.33 12.47
C ARG A 142 9.51 7.14 12.12
N ASP A 143 9.64 8.13 11.26
CA ASP A 143 8.57 8.97 10.74
C ASP A 143 8.11 8.57 9.33
N LEU A 144 8.69 7.49 8.79
CA LEU A 144 8.23 6.74 7.61
C LEU A 144 8.01 5.27 7.95
N THR A 145 7.30 4.56 7.08
CA THR A 145 7.24 3.10 7.09
C THR A 145 8.29 2.52 6.15
N TYR A 146 9.02 1.52 6.60
CA TYR A 146 10.14 0.92 5.86
C TYR A 146 9.89 -0.57 5.63
N PHE A 147 10.04 -1.03 4.39
CA PHE A 147 9.91 -2.44 4.02
C PHE A 147 11.07 -2.92 3.15
N ARG A 148 11.52 -4.15 3.37
CA ARG A 148 12.32 -4.91 2.42
C ARG A 148 11.44 -5.52 1.34
N GLY A 149 10.38 -6.18 1.75
CA GLY A 149 9.37 -6.83 0.93
C GLY A 149 8.21 -7.28 1.82
N ILE A 150 7.09 -7.60 1.20
CA ILE A 150 5.90 -8.09 1.90
C ILE A 150 5.23 -9.11 0.98
N ASP A 151 4.98 -10.31 1.50
CA ASP A 151 4.17 -11.32 0.81
C ASP A 151 2.75 -10.82 0.56
N PHE A 152 2.05 -11.51 -0.31
CA PHE A 152 0.66 -11.16 -0.61
C PHE A 152 -0.19 -11.15 0.65
N HIS A 153 -0.77 -10.00 0.93
CA HIS A 153 -1.64 -9.76 2.08
C HIS A 153 -2.80 -8.84 1.68
N GLN A 154 -3.78 -8.74 2.54
CA GLN A 154 -4.91 -7.81 2.44
C GLN A 154 -4.71 -6.67 3.44
N ASP A 155 -5.03 -5.43 3.09
CA ASP A 155 -4.93 -4.30 4.03
C ASP A 155 -5.88 -4.43 5.23
N ILE A 156 -6.96 -5.20 5.10
CA ILE A 156 -7.92 -5.44 6.18
C ILE A 156 -7.31 -6.11 7.41
N ILE A 157 -6.17 -6.81 7.27
CA ILE A 157 -5.50 -7.45 8.42
C ILE A 157 -5.02 -6.44 9.49
N ASP A 158 -4.74 -5.20 9.07
CA ASP A 158 -4.35 -4.11 9.98
C ASP A 158 -5.58 -3.52 10.73
N PHE A 159 -6.81 -3.88 10.31
CA PHE A 159 -8.06 -3.32 10.80
C PHE A 159 -9.15 -4.41 10.96
N PRO A 160 -8.92 -5.43 11.79
CA PRO A 160 -9.77 -6.64 11.84
C PRO A 160 -11.20 -6.38 12.29
N ASP A 161 -11.44 -5.30 13.03
CA ASP A 161 -12.74 -4.85 13.53
C ASP A 161 -13.44 -3.84 12.62
N ARG A 162 -12.83 -3.49 11.49
CA ARG A 162 -13.35 -2.50 10.55
C ARG A 162 -14.02 -3.15 9.36
N ASN A 163 -14.98 -2.44 8.76
CA ASN A 163 -15.54 -2.84 7.48
C ASN A 163 -14.48 -2.87 6.39
N SER A 164 -14.62 -3.81 5.47
CA SER A 164 -13.74 -3.89 4.28
C SER A 164 -14.14 -2.95 3.14
N ASP A 165 -14.89 -1.89 3.44
CA ASP A 165 -15.36 -0.85 2.51
C ASP A 165 -14.39 0.36 2.41
N PHE A 166 -13.12 0.15 2.69
CA PHE A 166 -12.07 1.13 2.44
C PHE A 166 -11.16 0.71 1.28
N ILE A 167 -10.47 1.68 0.75
CA ILE A 167 -9.48 1.49 -0.32
C ILE A 167 -8.13 2.03 0.12
N THR A 168 -7.08 1.43 -0.42
CA THR A 168 -5.73 1.98 -0.33
C THR A 168 -5.42 2.71 -1.63
N VAL A 169 -5.04 3.98 -1.51
CA VAL A 169 -4.51 4.80 -2.60
C VAL A 169 -3.00 4.85 -2.47
N TYR A 170 -2.31 4.65 -3.60
CA TYR A 170 -0.85 4.69 -3.68
C TYR A 170 -0.41 5.65 -4.78
N ILE A 171 0.50 6.56 -4.45
CA ILE A 171 1.01 7.57 -5.37
C ILE A 171 2.52 7.41 -5.49
N TYR A 172 3.02 7.23 -6.70
CA TYR A 172 4.45 7.21 -6.97
C TYR A 172 5.01 8.62 -6.99
N LEU A 173 5.98 8.88 -6.13
CA LEU A 173 6.67 10.17 -6.04
C LEU A 173 7.87 10.26 -6.99
N ASP A 174 8.32 9.12 -7.49
CA ASP A 174 9.36 8.97 -8.51
C ASP A 174 8.97 7.85 -9.49
N ARG A 175 9.78 7.65 -10.53
CA ARG A 175 9.59 6.53 -11.46
C ARG A 175 9.81 5.19 -10.76
N VAL A 176 8.86 4.27 -10.93
CA VAL A 176 8.91 2.91 -10.42
C VAL A 176 8.95 1.92 -11.58
N THR A 177 10.00 1.12 -11.63
CA THR A 177 10.26 0.07 -12.62
C THR A 177 10.15 -1.31 -12.00
N SER A 178 10.35 -2.36 -12.78
CA SER A 178 10.38 -3.74 -12.29
C SER A 178 11.48 -3.99 -11.24
N ASN A 179 12.55 -3.18 -11.22
CA ASN A 179 13.71 -3.37 -10.34
C ASN A 179 13.62 -2.56 -9.05
N THR A 180 12.68 -1.61 -8.97
CA THR A 180 12.53 -0.72 -7.81
C THR A 180 11.44 -1.17 -6.86
N SER A 181 11.26 -2.48 -6.68
CA SER A 181 10.27 -3.09 -5.78
C SER A 181 8.84 -2.56 -6.04
N PRO A 182 8.28 -2.71 -7.25
CA PRO A 182 6.91 -2.32 -7.52
C PRO A 182 5.94 -3.13 -6.67
N LEU A 183 4.75 -2.61 -6.45
CA LEU A 183 3.66 -3.38 -5.89
C LEU A 183 3.20 -4.45 -6.90
N TYR A 184 2.94 -5.63 -6.39
CA TYR A 184 2.31 -6.75 -7.10
C TYR A 184 0.89 -6.91 -6.61
N ILE A 185 -0.05 -7.04 -7.52
CA ILE A 185 -1.48 -7.19 -7.25
C ILE A 185 -1.94 -8.51 -7.82
N LEU A 186 -2.77 -9.23 -7.07
CA LEU A 186 -3.53 -10.38 -7.58
C LEU A 186 -4.93 -9.91 -7.94
N LYS A 187 -5.17 -9.61 -9.22
CA LYS A 187 -6.47 -9.14 -9.71
C LYS A 187 -7.57 -10.12 -9.33
N ASN A 188 -8.75 -9.61 -9.02
CA ASN A 188 -9.96 -10.34 -8.65
C ASN A 188 -9.91 -11.00 -7.25
N SER A 189 -8.78 -11.04 -6.55
CA SER A 189 -8.67 -11.74 -5.25
C SER A 189 -9.64 -11.20 -4.19
N HIS A 190 -10.00 -9.91 -4.25
CA HIS A 190 -10.98 -9.28 -3.35
C HIS A 190 -12.38 -9.88 -3.43
N LEU A 191 -12.73 -10.59 -4.54
CA LEU A 191 -14.04 -11.21 -4.73
C LEU A 191 -14.31 -12.35 -3.74
N LEU A 192 -13.27 -12.92 -3.13
CA LEU A 192 -13.43 -13.92 -2.07
C LEU A 192 -13.58 -13.31 -0.66
N GLY A 193 -13.61 -11.98 -0.56
CA GLY A 193 -13.73 -11.27 0.71
C GLY A 193 -12.44 -11.22 1.52
N ALA A 194 -12.58 -10.90 2.82
CA ALA A 194 -11.48 -10.96 3.77
C ALA A 194 -11.10 -12.40 4.07
N SER A 195 -9.81 -12.64 4.33
CA SER A 195 -9.29 -13.96 4.72
C SER A 195 -8.10 -13.82 5.66
N ILE A 196 -7.80 -14.87 6.41
CA ILE A 196 -6.74 -14.90 7.40
C ILE A 196 -5.37 -15.02 6.72
N PHE A 197 -4.39 -14.28 7.23
CA PHE A 197 -3.00 -14.40 6.80
C PHE A 197 -2.29 -15.55 7.56
N PRO A 198 -1.41 -16.34 6.90
CA PRO A 198 -1.00 -16.30 5.50
C PRO A 198 -2.06 -16.86 4.55
N HIS A 199 -2.20 -16.21 3.37
CA HIS A 199 -3.23 -16.59 2.41
C HIS A 199 -2.87 -17.85 1.63
N LYS A 200 -3.88 -18.70 1.32
CA LYS A 200 -3.71 -19.94 0.60
C LYS A 200 -3.56 -19.69 -0.90
N LEU A 201 -2.33 -19.55 -1.37
CA LEU A 201 -1.96 -19.31 -2.76
C LEU A 201 -1.21 -20.51 -3.33
N LYS A 202 -1.74 -21.13 -4.39
CA LYS A 202 -1.08 -22.18 -5.15
C LYS A 202 -0.70 -21.66 -6.53
N LYS A 203 0.60 -21.67 -6.86
CA LYS A 203 1.07 -21.27 -8.18
C LYS A 203 0.64 -22.30 -9.22
N ILE A 204 -0.03 -21.85 -10.30
CA ILE A 204 -0.43 -22.68 -11.44
C ILE A 204 0.61 -22.53 -12.55
N LYS A 205 0.97 -21.30 -12.92
CA LYS A 205 2.01 -20.94 -13.89
C LYS A 205 2.64 -19.61 -13.56
N LYS A 206 3.57 -19.10 -14.38
CA LYS A 206 4.43 -17.93 -14.08
C LYS A 206 3.67 -16.74 -13.45
N ASN A 207 2.49 -16.37 -13.96
CA ASN A 207 1.74 -15.19 -13.51
C ASN A 207 0.33 -15.55 -13.03
N LEU A 208 0.01 -16.82 -12.86
CA LEU A 208 -1.33 -17.31 -12.49
C LEU A 208 -1.27 -18.13 -11.21
N PHE A 209 -2.17 -17.83 -10.28
CA PHE A 209 -2.33 -18.52 -9.02
C PHE A 209 -3.77 -18.97 -8.82
N GLU A 210 -3.96 -20.09 -8.13
CA GLU A 210 -5.22 -20.41 -7.47
C GLU A 210 -5.18 -19.78 -6.07
N TYR A 211 -6.15 -18.94 -5.76
CA TYR A 211 -6.37 -18.39 -4.44
C TYR A 211 -7.58 -19.06 -3.81
N SER A 212 -7.43 -19.51 -2.57
CA SER A 212 -8.51 -20.07 -1.75
C SER A 212 -8.70 -19.25 -0.49
N ASN A 213 -9.96 -18.89 -0.17
CA ASN A 213 -10.28 -18.26 1.12
C ASN A 213 -10.48 -19.30 2.24
N ASP A 214 -10.81 -18.85 3.44
CA ASP A 214 -10.97 -19.69 4.62
C ASP A 214 -12.17 -20.66 4.52
N TYR A 215 -13.13 -20.36 3.64
CA TYR A 215 -14.30 -21.21 3.32
C TYR A 215 -14.05 -22.17 2.14
N ASN A 216 -12.80 -22.35 1.73
CA ASN A 216 -12.39 -23.19 0.59
C ASN A 216 -13.00 -22.79 -0.77
N LYS A 217 -13.55 -21.58 -0.89
CA LYS A 217 -13.90 -21.03 -2.19
C LYS A 217 -12.62 -20.67 -2.95
N LYS A 218 -12.58 -20.99 -4.24
CA LYS A 218 -11.39 -20.87 -5.07
C LYS A 218 -11.64 -19.98 -6.28
N ILE A 219 -10.63 -19.21 -6.66
CA ILE A 219 -10.60 -18.46 -7.92
C ILE A 219 -9.18 -18.47 -8.51
N SER A 220 -9.10 -18.33 -9.82
CA SER A 220 -7.85 -18.05 -10.50
C SER A 220 -7.57 -16.54 -10.47
N VAL A 221 -6.37 -16.17 -10.05
CA VAL A 221 -5.92 -14.78 -9.92
C VAL A 221 -4.62 -14.57 -10.68
N GLU A 222 -4.50 -13.42 -11.35
CA GLU A 222 -3.33 -13.09 -12.15
C GLU A 222 -2.51 -12.00 -11.48
N ILE A 223 -1.16 -12.16 -11.49
CA ILE A 223 -0.24 -11.12 -11.02
C ILE A 223 -0.24 -9.95 -12.00
N PHE A 224 -0.37 -8.76 -11.43
CA PHE A 224 -0.18 -7.49 -12.12
C PHE A 224 0.83 -6.62 -11.38
N LYS A 225 1.88 -6.16 -12.08
CA LYS A 225 2.88 -5.25 -11.53
C LYS A 225 2.43 -3.80 -11.68
N LEU A 226 2.50 -3.03 -10.61
CA LEU A 226 2.26 -1.60 -10.64
C LEU A 226 3.59 -0.88 -10.91
N THR A 227 3.85 -0.56 -12.17
CA THR A 227 4.95 0.32 -12.59
C THR A 227 4.40 1.64 -13.09
N GLY A 228 5.19 2.71 -13.07
CA GLY A 228 4.76 4.01 -13.55
C GLY A 228 5.72 5.14 -13.20
N ASP A 229 5.48 6.30 -13.80
CA ASP A 229 6.25 7.51 -13.54
C ASP A 229 5.75 8.27 -12.29
N ALA A 230 6.51 9.28 -11.87
CA ALA A 230 6.10 10.20 -10.82
C ALA A 230 4.73 10.82 -11.12
N GLY A 231 3.84 10.83 -10.15
CA GLY A 231 2.46 11.29 -10.31
C GLY A 231 1.47 10.20 -10.73
N SER A 232 1.92 8.98 -11.02
CA SER A 232 1.01 7.84 -11.20
C SER A 232 0.29 7.53 -9.90
N MET A 233 -1.02 7.25 -9.99
CA MET A 233 -1.87 6.87 -8.88
C MET A 233 -2.51 5.52 -9.13
N PHE A 234 -2.57 4.73 -8.07
CA PHE A 234 -3.27 3.45 -8.02
C PHE A 234 -4.19 3.45 -6.80
N TYR A 235 -5.33 2.78 -6.91
CA TYR A 235 -6.08 2.44 -5.70
C TYR A 235 -6.68 1.05 -5.81
N TRP A 236 -6.79 0.37 -4.68
CA TRP A 236 -7.30 -0.98 -4.61
C TRP A 236 -8.19 -1.21 -3.39
N HIS A 237 -9.02 -2.22 -3.48
CA HIS A 237 -9.93 -2.67 -2.43
C HIS A 237 -9.14 -3.26 -1.25
N SER A 238 -9.59 -3.02 -0.02
CA SER A 238 -8.94 -3.51 1.22
C SER A 238 -8.70 -5.02 1.25
N ASN A 239 -9.56 -5.80 0.59
CA ASN A 239 -9.43 -7.25 0.48
C ASN A 239 -8.63 -7.72 -0.76
N LEU A 240 -8.05 -6.80 -1.55
CA LEU A 240 -7.24 -7.19 -2.68
C LEU A 240 -5.87 -7.66 -2.21
N LEU A 241 -5.47 -8.88 -2.61
CA LEU A 241 -4.14 -9.39 -2.33
C LEU A 241 -3.08 -8.59 -3.07
N HIS A 242 -2.15 -8.05 -2.31
CA HIS A 242 -1.03 -7.27 -2.84
C HIS A 242 0.23 -7.50 -2.01
N GLY A 243 1.38 -7.25 -2.62
CA GLY A 243 2.67 -7.44 -1.98
C GLY A 243 3.79 -6.71 -2.70
N THR A 244 5.02 -6.84 -2.21
CA THR A 244 6.23 -6.32 -2.85
C THR A 244 7.34 -7.35 -2.77
N GLN A 245 8.25 -7.29 -3.72
CA GLN A 245 9.48 -8.10 -3.72
C GLN A 245 10.66 -7.27 -3.18
N PRO A 246 11.76 -7.90 -2.77
CA PRO A 246 12.99 -7.20 -2.40
C PRO A 246 13.43 -6.21 -3.47
N HIS A 247 13.96 -5.09 -3.05
CA HIS A 247 14.35 -3.97 -3.90
C HIS A 247 15.78 -4.19 -4.43
N ILE A 248 15.91 -4.36 -5.75
CA ILE A 248 17.19 -4.69 -6.39
C ILE A 248 18.01 -3.45 -6.73
N ASP A 249 17.37 -2.33 -7.07
CA ASP A 249 18.03 -1.06 -7.41
C ASP A 249 18.71 -0.45 -6.17
N ASP A 250 19.63 0.47 -6.38
CA ASP A 250 20.40 1.13 -5.32
C ASP A 250 19.69 2.31 -4.68
N LYS A 251 18.67 2.85 -5.36
CA LYS A 251 17.93 4.04 -4.89
C LYS A 251 16.65 3.66 -4.17
N PRO A 252 16.42 4.16 -2.94
CA PRO A 252 15.20 3.84 -2.21
C PRO A 252 13.96 4.38 -2.95
N ARG A 253 12.92 3.54 -3.02
CA ARG A 253 11.62 3.94 -3.53
C ARG A 253 10.78 4.52 -2.40
N ILE A 254 10.41 5.79 -2.49
CA ILE A 254 9.48 6.43 -1.57
C ILE A 254 8.17 6.71 -2.29
N SER A 255 7.06 6.30 -1.70
CA SER A 255 5.72 6.47 -2.23
C SER A 255 4.79 7.01 -1.14
N MET A 256 3.69 7.65 -1.54
CA MET A 256 2.62 8.07 -0.64
C MET A 256 1.54 6.99 -0.59
N ARG A 257 1.18 6.52 0.62
CA ARG A 257 0.03 5.65 0.86
C ARG A 257 -1.04 6.44 1.60
N ILE A 258 -2.29 6.35 1.12
CA ILE A 258 -3.46 6.98 1.73
C ILE A 258 -4.52 5.91 1.91
N LEU A 259 -5.12 5.83 3.08
CA LEU A 259 -6.29 5.01 3.34
C LEU A 259 -7.53 5.89 3.30
N VAL A 260 -8.51 5.48 2.51
CA VAL A 260 -9.77 6.21 2.34
C VAL A 260 -10.93 5.24 2.55
N GLU A 261 -11.87 5.60 3.40
CA GLU A 261 -13.04 4.77 3.68
C GLU A 261 -14.35 5.46 3.30
N LYS A 262 -15.36 4.65 3.10
CA LYS A 262 -16.74 5.10 3.11
C LYS A 262 -17.14 5.39 4.56
N ASN A 263 -17.73 6.53 4.82
CA ASN A 263 -18.28 6.84 6.14
C ASN A 263 -19.60 6.07 6.34
N SER A 264 -19.46 4.78 6.74
CA SER A 264 -20.58 3.88 7.00
C SER A 264 -20.73 3.65 8.49
N THR A 265 -21.93 3.77 9.00
CA THR A 265 -22.27 3.43 10.40
C THR A 265 -22.56 1.94 10.59
N LYS A 266 -22.84 1.21 9.51
CA LYS A 266 -23.20 -0.20 9.55
C LYS A 266 -21.97 -1.09 9.44
N LYS A 267 -21.68 -1.87 10.46
CA LYS A 267 -20.60 -2.89 10.43
C LYS A 267 -21.06 -4.10 9.62
N SER A 268 -20.24 -4.54 8.68
CA SER A 268 -20.43 -5.77 7.90
C SER A 268 -19.10 -6.21 7.29
N ASN A 269 -18.89 -7.52 7.13
CA ASN A 269 -17.69 -8.08 6.53
C ASN A 269 -16.36 -7.72 7.24
N CYS A 270 -16.36 -7.67 8.56
CA CYS A 270 -15.14 -7.50 9.34
C CYS A 270 -14.34 -8.80 9.36
N LEU A 271 -13.01 -8.72 9.42
CA LEU A 271 -12.15 -9.89 9.53
C LEU A 271 -12.39 -10.65 10.83
N ILE A 272 -12.64 -9.94 11.93
CA ILE A 272 -12.92 -10.53 13.26
C ILE A 272 -14.17 -11.44 13.23
N ASP A 273 -15.15 -11.15 12.38
CA ASP A 273 -16.35 -11.98 12.22
C ASP A 273 -16.05 -13.32 11.52
N ILE A 274 -14.92 -13.39 10.81
CA ILE A 274 -14.44 -14.61 10.13
C ILE A 274 -13.64 -15.47 11.12
N VAL A 275 -12.82 -14.83 11.95
CA VAL A 275 -11.95 -15.51 12.93
C VAL A 275 -12.76 -16.14 14.06
N ASN A 276 -13.89 -15.54 14.42
CA ASN A 276 -14.75 -16.00 15.53
C ASN A 276 -15.82 -17.02 15.10
N LYS A 277 -15.84 -17.45 13.86
CA LYS A 277 -16.69 -18.54 13.32
C LYS A 277 -15.95 -19.86 13.28
#